data_270a43b5e66587f17dc8390a59d48725
#
_entry.id   270a43b5e66587f17dc8390a59d48725
#
_cell.length_a   1.000
_cell.length_b   1.000
_cell.length_c   1.000
_cell.angle_alpha   90.00
_cell.angle_beta   90.00
_cell.angle_gamma   90.00
#
_symmetry.space_group_name_H-M   'P 1'
#
loop_
_entity.id
_entity.type
_entity.pdbx_description
1 polymer ?
#
loop_
_entity_poly.entity_id
_entity_poly.type
_entity_poly.pdbx_seq_one_letter_code
_entity_poly.pdbx_strand_id
1 'polypeptide(L)'
;MFMAFDLLQLDADDLRTQPLRLRRECLETVLDGAPALLLPVRRLADHGLKAWREVLEHGYEGYVAKDPESPYVGGRTLKWLKTKVPHYREGERGWDAERK
;
A
#
# COMPACT_ATOMS: atom_id res chain seq x y z
N MET A 1 14.30 6.26 0.97
CA MET A 1 13.06 5.92 1.70
C MET A 1 12.51 4.61 1.18
N PHE A 2 12.19 3.71 2.08
CA PHE A 2 11.58 2.43 1.73
C PHE A 2 10.13 2.41 2.21
N MET A 3 9.22 1.95 1.34
CA MET A 3 7.80 1.86 1.66
C MET A 3 7.35 0.41 1.59
N ALA A 4 6.94 -0.15 2.72
CA ALA A 4 6.48 -1.51 2.82
C ALA A 4 4.97 -1.59 2.63
N PHE A 5 4.48 -2.55 1.86
CA PHE A 5 3.05 -2.69 1.56
C PHE A 5 2.43 -3.99 2.07
N ASP A 6 3.24 -4.95 2.49
CA ASP A 6 2.73 -6.22 3.01
C ASP A 6 3.74 -6.86 3.97
N LEU A 7 3.27 -7.77 4.80
CA LEU A 7 4.10 -8.55 5.71
C LEU A 7 3.76 -10.02 5.52
N LEU A 8 4.73 -10.82 5.10
CA LEU A 8 4.53 -12.23 4.73
C LEU A 8 4.98 -13.21 5.81
N GLN A 9 5.85 -12.78 6.70
CA GLN A 9 6.36 -13.59 7.80
C GLN A 9 6.73 -12.71 8.97
N LEU A 10 6.38 -13.15 10.18
CA LEU A 10 6.74 -12.48 11.42
C LEU A 10 7.31 -13.54 12.36
N ASP A 11 8.59 -13.41 12.71
CA ASP A 11 9.33 -14.42 13.45
C ASP A 11 9.22 -15.81 12.77
N ALA A 12 8.66 -16.80 13.46
CA ALA A 12 8.44 -18.13 12.90
C ALA A 12 7.11 -18.29 12.17
N ASP A 13 6.24 -17.27 12.18
CA ASP A 13 4.90 -17.37 11.64
C ASP A 13 4.84 -16.95 10.18
N ASP A 14 4.34 -17.83 9.31
CA ASP A 14 4.07 -17.55 7.91
C ASP A 14 2.68 -16.90 7.82
N LEU A 15 2.62 -15.65 7.37
CA LEU A 15 1.40 -14.87 7.29
C LEU A 15 0.73 -14.89 5.91
N ARG A 16 1.31 -15.59 4.94
CA ARG A 16 0.82 -15.54 3.55
C ARG A 16 -0.61 -16.06 3.39
N THR A 17 -1.03 -17.00 4.22
CA THR A 17 -2.39 -17.55 4.19
C THR A 17 -3.39 -16.75 4.99
N GLN A 18 -2.93 -15.77 5.77
CA GLN A 18 -3.79 -14.91 6.56
C GLN A 18 -4.43 -13.83 5.69
N PRO A 19 -5.62 -13.32 6.07
CA PRO A 19 -6.23 -12.23 5.31
C PRO A 19 -5.36 -10.96 5.33
N LEU A 20 -5.43 -10.21 4.26
CA LEU A 20 -4.64 -8.98 4.09
C LEU A 20 -4.82 -8.01 5.28
N ARG A 21 -6.04 -7.87 5.79
CA ARG A 21 -6.30 -6.97 6.93
C ARG A 21 -5.42 -7.30 8.15
N LEU A 22 -5.18 -8.58 8.44
CA LEU A 22 -4.32 -9.01 9.54
C LEU A 22 -2.84 -8.77 9.20
N ARG A 23 -2.44 -9.08 7.98
CA ARG A 23 -1.07 -8.83 7.54
C ARG A 23 -0.75 -7.32 7.61
N ARG A 24 -1.71 -6.48 7.23
CA ARG A 24 -1.54 -5.03 7.27
C ARG A 24 -1.45 -4.49 8.70
N GLU A 25 -2.27 -5.00 9.61
CA GLU A 25 -2.20 -4.63 11.03
C GLU A 25 -0.85 -5.01 11.62
N CYS A 26 -0.35 -6.22 11.34
CA CYS A 26 0.97 -6.67 11.78
C CYS A 26 2.07 -5.78 11.21
N LEU A 27 1.99 -5.42 9.93
CA LEU A 27 2.96 -4.54 9.29
C LEU A 27 3.03 -3.18 10.01
N GLU A 28 1.89 -2.58 10.26
CA GLU A 28 1.82 -1.26 10.92
C GLU A 28 2.37 -1.33 12.35
N THR A 29 2.11 -2.41 13.06
CA THR A 29 2.65 -2.64 14.40
C THR A 29 4.17 -2.81 14.39
N VAL A 30 4.68 -3.63 13.48
CA VAL A 30 6.12 -3.88 13.33
C VAL A 30 6.88 -2.61 12.97
N LEU A 31 6.29 -1.75 12.13
CA LEU A 31 6.93 -0.52 11.69
C LEU A 31 6.75 0.66 12.66
N ASP A 32 5.91 0.49 13.67
CA ASP A 32 5.77 1.49 14.73
C ASP A 32 7.09 1.59 15.50
N GLY A 33 7.68 2.77 15.52
CA GLY A 33 8.99 2.99 16.11
C GLY A 33 10.19 2.58 15.24
N ALA A 34 9.95 2.12 14.01
CA ALA A 34 11.01 1.83 13.05
C ALA A 34 11.74 3.11 12.60
N PRO A 35 12.94 2.99 12.00
CA PRO A 35 13.62 4.16 11.44
C PRO A 35 12.74 4.94 10.48
N ALA A 36 12.89 6.27 10.49
CA ALA A 36 12.04 7.17 9.69
C ALA A 36 12.06 6.92 8.18
N LEU A 37 13.06 6.18 7.69
CA LEU A 37 13.19 5.85 6.27
C LEU A 37 12.42 4.58 5.87
N LEU A 38 11.83 3.87 6.83
CA LEU A 38 11.03 2.67 6.59
C LEU A 38 9.59 2.92 7.04
N LEU A 39 8.69 3.04 6.09
CA LEU A 39 7.30 3.42 6.34
C LEU A 39 6.33 2.40 5.71
N PRO A 40 5.16 2.18 6.32
CA PRO A 40 4.11 1.44 5.61
C PRO A 40 3.56 2.30 4.47
N VAL A 41 3.16 1.66 3.38
CA VAL A 41 2.48 2.34 2.29
C VAL A 41 1.19 2.96 2.82
N ARG A 42 0.91 4.20 2.43
CA ARG A 42 -0.26 4.94 2.91
C ARG A 42 -1.56 4.23 2.54
N ARG A 43 -2.44 4.10 3.52
CA ARG A 43 -3.80 3.67 3.27
C ARG A 43 -4.61 4.84 2.72
N LEU A 44 -5.39 4.58 1.67
CA LEU A 44 -6.36 5.53 1.15
C LEU A 44 -7.75 5.20 1.69
N ALA A 45 -8.74 6.05 1.38
CA ALA A 45 -10.11 5.82 1.76
C ALA A 45 -10.64 4.50 1.17
N ASP A 46 -11.56 3.84 1.87
CA ASP A 46 -12.17 2.59 1.43
C ASP A 46 -13.04 2.76 0.18
N HIS A 47 -13.62 3.94 0.00
CA HIS A 47 -14.48 4.23 -1.14
C HIS A 47 -13.64 4.68 -2.34
N GLY A 48 -13.84 4.01 -3.49
CA GLY A 48 -13.02 4.21 -4.69
C GLY A 48 -12.93 5.64 -5.19
N LEU A 49 -14.04 6.38 -5.23
CA LEU A 49 -14.04 7.78 -5.68
C LEU A 49 -13.25 8.68 -4.72
N LYS A 50 -13.38 8.44 -3.42
CA LYS A 50 -12.65 9.21 -2.43
C LYS A 50 -11.16 8.89 -2.49
N ALA A 51 -10.80 7.62 -2.65
CA ALA A 51 -9.42 7.20 -2.85
C ALA A 51 -8.82 7.84 -4.10
N TRP A 52 -9.58 7.91 -5.19
CA TRP A 52 -9.15 8.55 -6.42
C TRP A 52 -8.86 10.04 -6.23
N ARG A 53 -9.72 10.74 -5.49
CA ARG A 53 -9.48 12.15 -5.14
C ARG A 53 -8.19 12.32 -4.34
N GLU A 54 -7.94 11.46 -3.37
CA GLU A 54 -6.71 11.49 -2.59
C GLU A 54 -5.48 11.29 -3.48
N VAL A 55 -5.56 10.37 -4.45
CA VAL A 55 -4.50 10.15 -5.43
C VAL A 55 -4.20 11.43 -6.22
N LEU A 56 -5.24 12.10 -6.72
CA LEU A 56 -5.07 13.33 -7.49
C LEU A 56 -4.54 14.47 -6.63
N GLU A 57 -5.05 14.62 -5.42
CA GLU A 57 -4.63 15.69 -4.49
C GLU A 57 -3.17 15.57 -4.08
N HIS A 58 -2.69 14.35 -3.87
CA HIS A 58 -1.31 14.10 -3.42
C HIS A 58 -0.32 13.88 -4.56
N GLY A 59 -0.77 13.86 -5.80
CA GLY A 59 0.09 13.62 -6.95
C GLY A 59 0.64 12.19 -7.02
N TYR A 60 -0.08 11.22 -6.50
CA TYR A 60 0.30 9.80 -6.59
C TYR A 60 0.11 9.27 -8.01
N GLU A 61 0.88 8.25 -8.36
CA GLU A 61 0.78 7.57 -9.66
C GLU A 61 -0.58 6.90 -9.85
N GLY A 62 -1.13 6.36 -8.77
CA GLY A 62 -2.39 5.64 -8.78
C GLY A 62 -2.59 4.95 -7.44
N TYR A 63 -3.46 3.97 -7.42
CA TYR A 63 -3.66 3.15 -6.22
C TYR A 63 -3.84 1.68 -6.58
N VAL A 64 -3.66 0.82 -5.59
CA VAL A 64 -3.96 -0.61 -5.71
C VAL A 64 -5.11 -0.92 -4.76
N ALA A 65 -6.22 -1.40 -5.32
CA ALA A 65 -7.34 -1.90 -4.54
C ALA A 65 -7.11 -3.37 -4.24
N LYS A 66 -7.11 -3.74 -2.96
CA LYS A 66 -6.88 -5.10 -2.51
C LYS A 66 -8.04 -5.58 -1.66
N ASP A 67 -8.47 -6.83 -1.87
CA ASP A 67 -9.47 -7.45 -1.02
C ASP A 67 -8.87 -7.67 0.38
N PRO A 68 -9.46 -7.06 1.45
CA PRO A 68 -8.91 -7.17 2.80
C PRO A 68 -8.93 -8.60 3.36
N GLU A 69 -9.75 -9.47 2.81
CA GLU A 69 -9.83 -10.87 3.22
C GLU A 69 -8.93 -11.79 2.40
N SER A 70 -8.23 -11.25 1.38
CA SER A 70 -7.41 -12.07 0.49
C SER A 70 -6.11 -12.55 1.16
N PRO A 71 -5.70 -13.81 0.91
CA PRO A 71 -4.36 -14.25 1.24
C PRO A 71 -3.36 -13.63 0.25
N TYR A 72 -2.06 -13.75 0.56
CA TYR A 72 -1.03 -13.37 -0.38
C TYR A 72 -0.91 -14.40 -1.50
N VAL A 73 -0.96 -13.94 -2.74
CA VAL A 73 -0.80 -14.76 -3.94
C VAL A 73 0.30 -14.15 -4.79
N GLY A 74 1.31 -14.93 -5.13
CA GLY A 74 2.36 -14.49 -6.04
C GLY A 74 1.84 -14.39 -7.47
N GLY A 75 2.37 -13.44 -8.24
CA GLY A 75 1.95 -13.21 -9.61
C GLY A 75 0.65 -12.41 -9.73
N ARG A 76 -0.09 -12.61 -10.82
CA ARG A 76 -1.32 -11.87 -11.07
C ARG A 76 -2.49 -12.42 -10.29
N THR A 77 -3.34 -11.53 -9.76
CA THR A 77 -4.57 -11.89 -9.07
C THR A 77 -5.64 -10.81 -9.27
N LEU A 78 -6.89 -11.19 -9.39
CA LEU A 78 -8.02 -10.26 -9.44
C LEU A 78 -8.38 -9.71 -8.06
N LYS A 79 -7.76 -10.20 -6.98
CA LYS A 79 -7.92 -9.65 -5.63
C LYS A 79 -7.16 -8.34 -5.42
N TRP A 80 -6.24 -8.02 -6.32
CA TRP A 80 -5.46 -6.78 -6.30
C TRP A 80 -5.63 -6.09 -7.65
N LEU A 81 -6.29 -4.93 -7.65
CA LEU A 81 -6.59 -4.18 -8.87
C LEU A 81 -5.85 -2.84 -8.86
N LYS A 82 -5.10 -2.60 -9.92
CA LYS A 82 -4.25 -1.41 -10.06
C LYS A 82 -4.96 -0.36 -10.90
N THR A 83 -5.03 0.87 -10.40
CA THR A 83 -5.58 2.03 -11.11
C THR A 83 -4.52 3.11 -11.18
N LYS A 84 -4.19 3.55 -12.39
CA LYS A 84 -3.11 4.50 -12.64
C LYS A 84 -3.65 5.82 -13.18
N VAL A 85 -3.02 6.92 -12.76
CA VAL A 85 -3.35 8.26 -13.29
C VAL A 85 -2.85 8.34 -14.74
N PRO A 86 -3.73 8.73 -15.70
CA PRO A 86 -3.29 8.94 -17.08
C PRO A 86 -2.22 10.02 -17.16
N HIS A 87 -1.23 9.80 -18.03
CA HIS A 87 -0.14 10.75 -18.28
C HIS A 87 0.73 11.09 -17.07
N TYR A 88 0.73 10.21 -16.05
CA TYR A 88 1.62 10.37 -14.90
C TYR A 88 3.08 10.42 -15.36
N ARG A 89 3.82 11.42 -14.84
CA ARG A 89 5.26 11.57 -15.09
C ARG A 89 6.04 11.10 -13.89
N GLU A 90 7.13 10.40 -14.13
CA GLU A 90 7.91 9.78 -13.07
C GLU A 90 8.45 10.77 -12.03
N GLY A 91 8.76 12.00 -12.44
CA GLY A 91 9.19 13.07 -11.51
C GLY A 91 8.10 13.63 -10.62
N GLU A 92 6.85 13.21 -10.80
CA GLU A 92 5.69 13.69 -10.05
C GLU A 92 5.22 12.69 -9.00
N ARG A 93 6.12 11.86 -8.47
CA ARG A 93 5.78 10.85 -7.47
C ARG A 93 5.18 11.50 -6.22
N GLY A 94 4.18 10.83 -5.62
CA GLY A 94 3.42 11.37 -4.51
C GLY A 94 4.26 11.78 -3.31
N TRP A 95 5.30 11.02 -2.96
CA TRP A 95 6.18 11.38 -1.84
C TRP A 95 7.01 12.63 -2.14
N ASP A 96 7.35 12.88 -3.40
CA ASP A 96 8.06 14.09 -3.79
C ASP A 96 7.14 15.31 -3.64
N ALA A 97 5.87 15.17 -4.02
CA ALA A 97 4.86 16.21 -3.85
C ALA A 97 4.62 16.52 -2.37
N GLU A 98 4.62 15.53 -1.51
CA GLU A 98 4.43 15.70 -0.06
C GLU A 98 5.59 16.42 0.62
N ARG A 99 6.77 16.42 0.03
CA ARG A 99 7.95 17.12 0.56
C ARG A 99 7.95 18.61 0.26
N LYS A 100 7.15 19.01 -0.68
CA LYS A 100 7.05 20.42 -1.06
C LYS A 100 6.12 21.16 -0.10
#